data_cad86be0d2bbe997394e3efc568c00bd
#
_entry.id   cad86be0d2bbe997394e3efc568c00bd
#
_cell.length_a   1.000
_cell.length_b   1.000
_cell.length_c   1.000
_cell.angle_alpha   90.00
_cell.angle_beta   90.00
_cell.angle_gamma   90.00
#
_symmetry.space_group_name_H-M   'P 1'
#
loop_
_entity.id
_entity.type
_entity.pdbx_description
1 polymer ?
#
loop_
_entity_poly.entity_id
_entity_poly.type
_entity_poly.pdbx_seq_one_letter_code
_entity_poly.pdbx_strand_id
1 'polypeptide(L)'
;MPDPTENPETEDGPQGNSAYRRLLEEISRGDLLPGTRLRETELAERLGISRTPVREAIRQLETDGLVAHIPRQGATIRVLDYTEVIELYEMRAVLEGTAARLAARAASDLELDELAALNNELAAAPDARTAYELNRQFHMTLLDAAKNRYLIRSVNALQKTLLIIGPSTLTEADRASQAVKEHADLLDALKERDGTRAEALMRAHIEAAHRVRLKALRSRERPIDAA
;
A
#
# COMPACT_ATOMS: atom_id res chain seq x y z
N MET A 1 -34.70 39.01 21.95
CA MET A 1 -33.34 39.11 21.42
C MET A 1 -32.73 37.73 21.49
N PRO A 2 -32.42 37.07 20.39
CA PRO A 2 -31.68 35.80 20.41
C PRO A 2 -30.21 36.09 20.58
N ASP A 3 -29.55 35.21 21.33
CA ASP A 3 -28.14 35.22 21.69
C ASP A 3 -27.24 34.95 20.45
N PRO A 4 -26.21 35.75 20.14
CA PRO A 4 -25.36 35.58 18.98
C PRO A 4 -24.07 34.80 19.28
N THR A 5 -24.16 33.58 19.80
CA THR A 5 -23.01 32.70 20.04
C THR A 5 -23.27 31.24 19.66
N GLU A 6 -23.89 31.01 18.52
CA GLU A 6 -23.74 29.72 17.84
C GLU A 6 -22.62 29.87 16.81
N ASN A 7 -21.42 29.48 17.23
CA ASN A 7 -20.28 29.24 16.38
C ASN A 7 -20.63 28.00 15.53
N PRO A 8 -20.61 28.02 14.18
CA PRO A 8 -20.79 26.81 13.41
C PRO A 8 -19.59 25.90 13.67
N GLU A 9 -19.82 24.88 14.50
CA GLU A 9 -18.91 23.74 14.64
C GLU A 9 -18.54 23.27 13.24
N THR A 10 -17.26 23.32 12.94
CA THR A 10 -16.65 22.76 11.75
C THR A 10 -17.05 21.28 11.70
N GLU A 11 -18.01 20.95 10.85
CA GLU A 11 -18.36 19.57 10.49
C GLU A 11 -17.17 18.89 9.78
N ASP A 12 -16.14 18.61 10.54
CA ASP A 12 -15.11 17.62 10.22
C ASP A 12 -15.74 16.23 10.50
N GLY A 13 -16.77 15.93 9.71
CA GLY A 13 -17.75 14.90 10.00
C GLY A 13 -17.61 13.66 9.12
N PRO A 14 -18.49 12.68 9.31
CA PRO A 14 -18.47 11.34 8.72
C PRO A 14 -18.33 11.30 7.21
N GLN A 15 -18.77 12.35 6.49
CA GLN A 15 -18.81 12.41 5.03
C GLN A 15 -17.43 12.62 4.37
N GLY A 16 -16.54 13.47 4.91
CA GLY A 16 -15.18 13.64 4.40
C GLY A 16 -14.36 12.38 4.55
N ASN A 17 -14.48 11.73 5.71
CA ASN A 17 -13.83 10.46 5.99
C ASN A 17 -14.39 9.30 5.12
N SER A 18 -15.68 9.35 4.77
CA SER A 18 -16.31 8.42 3.83
C SER A 18 -15.83 8.65 2.40
N ALA A 19 -15.74 9.91 1.93
CA ALA A 19 -15.22 10.26 0.61
C ALA A 19 -13.75 9.84 0.45
N TYR A 20 -12.91 10.14 1.46
CA TYR A 20 -11.51 9.72 1.47
C TYR A 20 -11.37 8.20 1.33
N ARG A 21 -12.10 7.40 2.13
CA ARG A 21 -12.06 5.93 2.04
C ARG A 21 -12.48 5.42 0.67
N ARG A 22 -13.55 5.95 0.11
CA ARG A 22 -14.02 5.57 -1.24
C ARG A 22 -12.99 5.87 -2.31
N LEU A 23 -12.36 7.05 -2.29
CA LEU A 23 -11.30 7.40 -3.23
C LEU A 23 -10.05 6.52 -3.04
N LEU A 24 -9.68 6.21 -1.80
CA LEU A 24 -8.57 5.33 -1.48
C LEU A 24 -8.82 3.90 -2.00
N GLU A 25 -10.06 3.39 -1.87
CA GLU A 25 -10.47 2.11 -2.43
C GLU A 25 -10.39 2.10 -3.97
N GLU A 26 -10.84 3.16 -4.63
CA GLU A 26 -10.77 3.29 -6.09
C GLU A 26 -9.32 3.33 -6.58
N ILE A 27 -8.42 4.02 -5.86
CA ILE A 27 -6.97 3.99 -6.14
C ILE A 27 -6.42 2.59 -5.98
N SER A 28 -6.76 1.92 -4.87
CA SER A 28 -6.31 0.55 -4.58
C SER A 28 -6.79 -0.47 -5.60
N ARG A 29 -8.01 -0.29 -6.13
CA ARG A 29 -8.58 -1.16 -7.19
C ARG A 29 -8.03 -0.86 -8.58
N GLY A 30 -7.36 0.28 -8.76
CA GLY A 30 -6.90 0.74 -10.06
C GLY A 30 -7.99 1.43 -10.91
N ASP A 31 -9.12 1.78 -10.31
CA ASP A 31 -10.20 2.56 -10.96
C ASP A 31 -9.74 4.02 -11.17
N LEU A 32 -8.88 4.49 -10.26
CA LEU A 32 -8.18 5.77 -10.34
C LEU A 32 -6.67 5.50 -10.49
N LEU A 33 -6.15 5.70 -11.69
CA LEU A 33 -4.74 5.42 -12.03
C LEU A 33 -3.82 6.60 -11.70
N PRO A 34 -2.51 6.37 -11.50
CA PRO A 34 -1.50 7.43 -11.46
C PRO A 34 -1.63 8.38 -12.68
N GLY A 35 -1.56 9.69 -12.44
CA GLY A 35 -1.79 10.72 -13.44
C GLY A 35 -3.26 11.13 -13.63
N THR A 36 -4.21 10.43 -13.03
CA THR A 36 -5.63 10.80 -13.11
C THR A 36 -5.87 12.12 -12.37
N ARG A 37 -6.53 13.07 -13.06
CA ARG A 37 -6.94 14.34 -12.47
C ARG A 37 -8.20 14.15 -11.62
N LEU A 38 -8.17 14.68 -10.40
CA LEU A 38 -9.28 14.66 -9.46
C LEU A 38 -10.05 16.00 -9.52
N ARG A 39 -11.20 16.01 -10.18
CA ARG A 39 -12.04 17.20 -10.28
C ARG A 39 -13.14 17.16 -9.21
N GLU A 40 -13.13 18.14 -8.28
CA GLU A 40 -14.10 18.19 -7.17
C GLU A 40 -15.55 18.06 -7.63
N THR A 41 -15.91 18.72 -8.74
CA THR A 41 -17.29 18.70 -9.27
C THR A 41 -17.69 17.33 -9.77
N GLU A 42 -16.84 16.67 -10.58
CA GLU A 42 -17.09 15.34 -11.12
C GLU A 42 -17.16 14.27 -10.01
N LEU A 43 -16.24 14.39 -9.02
CA LEU A 43 -16.23 13.50 -7.87
C LEU A 43 -17.46 13.69 -6.96
N ALA A 44 -17.86 14.93 -6.71
CA ALA A 44 -19.04 15.24 -5.90
C ALA A 44 -20.32 14.66 -6.52
N GLU A 45 -20.50 14.86 -7.83
CA GLU A 45 -21.61 14.30 -8.59
C GLU A 45 -21.61 12.76 -8.55
N ARG A 46 -20.47 12.14 -8.85
CA ARG A 46 -20.33 10.68 -8.87
C ARG A 46 -20.53 10.04 -7.50
N LEU A 47 -20.07 10.69 -6.43
CA LEU A 47 -20.19 10.20 -5.06
C LEU A 47 -21.55 10.53 -4.43
N GLY A 48 -22.35 11.41 -5.04
CA GLY A 48 -23.66 11.85 -4.53
C GLY A 48 -23.54 12.71 -3.27
N ILE A 49 -22.47 13.52 -3.13
CA ILE A 49 -22.21 14.38 -1.97
C ILE A 49 -21.84 15.80 -2.41
N SER A 50 -21.79 16.74 -1.46
CA SER A 50 -21.37 18.12 -1.75
C SER A 50 -19.86 18.20 -2.04
N ARG A 51 -19.39 19.34 -2.58
CA ARG A 51 -17.98 19.55 -2.95
C ARG A 51 -17.05 19.66 -1.73
N THR A 52 -17.56 20.13 -0.60
CA THR A 52 -16.74 20.35 0.61
C THR A 52 -16.08 19.04 1.11
N PRO A 53 -16.82 17.95 1.40
CA PRO A 53 -16.21 16.69 1.82
C PRO A 53 -15.28 16.07 0.75
N VAL A 54 -15.54 16.32 -0.54
CA VAL A 54 -14.62 15.87 -1.61
C VAL A 54 -13.30 16.62 -1.56
N ARG A 55 -13.33 17.95 -1.34
CA ARG A 55 -12.12 18.76 -1.21
C ARG A 55 -11.30 18.34 0.01
N GLU A 56 -11.94 18.06 1.13
CA GLU A 56 -11.28 17.55 2.33
C GLU A 56 -10.63 16.19 2.09
N ALA A 57 -11.33 15.27 1.42
CA ALA A 57 -10.79 13.99 1.04
C ALA A 57 -9.55 14.12 0.11
N ILE A 58 -9.59 15.02 -0.87
CA ILE A 58 -8.44 15.31 -1.74
C ILE A 58 -7.26 15.86 -0.93
N ARG A 59 -7.50 16.80 -0.01
CA ARG A 59 -6.43 17.34 0.87
C ARG A 59 -5.82 16.26 1.75
N GLN A 60 -6.62 15.32 2.24
CA GLN A 60 -6.11 14.20 3.01
C GLN A 60 -5.26 13.26 2.15
N LEU A 61 -5.67 12.98 0.90
CA LEU A 61 -4.85 12.24 -0.06
C LEU A 61 -3.53 12.97 -0.40
N GLU A 62 -3.54 14.32 -0.46
CA GLU A 62 -2.32 15.13 -0.62
C GLU A 62 -1.41 14.99 0.62
N THR A 63 -1.96 15.07 1.82
CA THR A 63 -1.21 14.88 3.07
C THR A 63 -0.59 13.47 3.15
N ASP A 64 -1.29 12.46 2.64
CA ASP A 64 -0.80 11.09 2.54
C ASP A 64 0.20 10.87 1.39
N GLY A 65 0.48 11.90 0.58
CA GLY A 65 1.42 11.83 -0.53
C GLY A 65 0.91 11.06 -1.75
N LEU A 66 -0.39 10.79 -1.86
CA LEU A 66 -1.01 10.08 -2.97
C LEU A 66 -1.43 11.03 -4.11
N VAL A 67 -1.66 12.29 -3.79
CA VAL A 67 -2.10 13.33 -4.72
C VAL A 67 -1.11 14.48 -4.69
N ALA A 68 -0.90 15.14 -5.81
CA ALA A 68 -0.14 16.37 -5.93
C ALA A 68 -0.96 17.43 -6.66
N HIS A 69 -0.74 18.71 -6.31
CA HIS A 69 -1.34 19.83 -7.00
C HIS A 69 -0.43 20.28 -8.15
N ILE A 70 -0.85 20.00 -9.38
CA ILE A 70 -0.09 20.39 -10.58
C ILE A 70 -0.61 21.74 -11.08
N PRO A 71 0.27 22.76 -11.31
CA PRO A 71 -0.15 24.05 -11.83
C PRO A 71 -1.00 23.90 -13.10
N ARG A 72 -2.13 24.58 -13.16
CA ARG A 72 -3.13 24.57 -14.26
C ARG A 72 -3.89 23.24 -14.45
N GLN A 73 -3.46 22.14 -13.82
CA GLN A 73 -4.17 20.84 -13.88
C GLN A 73 -4.99 20.59 -12.62
N GLY A 74 -4.61 21.14 -11.47
CA GLY A 74 -5.25 20.90 -10.19
C GLY A 74 -4.76 19.62 -9.51
N ALA A 75 -5.56 19.05 -8.63
CA ALA A 75 -5.25 17.82 -7.91
C ALA A 75 -5.15 16.62 -8.86
N THR A 76 -4.05 15.88 -8.78
CA THR A 76 -3.77 14.75 -9.66
C THR A 76 -3.13 13.62 -8.86
N ILE A 77 -3.51 12.37 -9.08
CA ILE A 77 -2.86 11.21 -8.46
C ILE A 77 -1.40 11.20 -8.90
N ARG A 78 -0.49 11.09 -7.94
CA ARG A 78 0.95 11.15 -8.22
C ARG A 78 1.37 9.99 -9.13
N VAL A 79 2.34 10.29 -9.96
CA VAL A 79 3.13 9.30 -10.70
C VAL A 79 4.50 9.30 -10.06
N LEU A 80 4.93 8.18 -9.50
CA LEU A 80 6.26 8.06 -8.93
C LEU A 80 7.29 7.92 -10.06
N ASP A 81 8.38 8.65 -9.95
CA ASP A 81 9.51 8.49 -10.85
C ASP A 81 10.37 7.25 -10.47
N TYR A 82 11.36 6.96 -11.32
CA TYR A 82 12.22 5.79 -11.13
C TYR A 82 13.01 5.85 -9.83
N THR A 83 13.49 7.05 -9.44
CA THR A 83 14.26 7.26 -8.22
C THR A 83 13.40 7.08 -6.98
N GLU A 84 12.20 7.68 -6.97
CA GLU A 84 11.23 7.53 -5.88
C GLU A 84 10.87 6.05 -5.63
N VAL A 85 10.77 5.26 -6.71
CA VAL A 85 10.49 3.82 -6.58
C VAL A 85 11.67 3.08 -5.95
N ILE A 86 12.91 3.41 -6.30
CA ILE A 86 14.11 2.82 -5.67
C ILE A 86 14.11 3.14 -4.18
N GLU A 87 14.01 4.41 -3.82
CA GLU A 87 14.02 4.88 -2.43
C GLU A 87 12.91 4.21 -1.59
N LEU A 88 11.71 4.09 -2.17
CA LEU A 88 10.57 3.44 -1.51
C LEU A 88 10.88 1.96 -1.19
N TYR A 89 11.44 1.21 -2.14
CA TYR A 89 11.76 -0.21 -1.94
C TYR A 89 12.95 -0.41 -0.99
N GLU A 90 13.94 0.48 -1.00
CA GLU A 90 15.04 0.47 -0.03
C GLU A 90 14.50 0.61 1.40
N MET A 91 13.62 1.58 1.64
CA MET A 91 13.00 1.77 2.94
C MET A 91 12.09 0.60 3.33
N ARG A 92 11.36 0.03 2.39
CA ARG A 92 10.57 -1.19 2.65
C ARG A 92 11.45 -2.34 3.11
N ALA A 93 12.56 -2.61 2.42
CA ALA A 93 13.48 -3.68 2.79
C ALA A 93 14.02 -3.50 4.23
N VAL A 94 14.36 -2.27 4.61
CA VAL A 94 14.81 -1.95 5.97
C VAL A 94 13.71 -2.16 7.01
N LEU A 95 12.53 -1.58 6.79
CA LEU A 95 11.46 -1.59 7.78
C LEU A 95 10.78 -2.96 7.89
N GLU A 96 10.46 -3.60 6.76
CA GLU A 96 9.82 -4.92 6.76
C GLU A 96 10.79 -6.02 7.21
N GLY A 97 12.07 -5.93 6.87
CA GLY A 97 13.11 -6.79 7.45
C GLY A 97 13.21 -6.65 8.97
N THR A 98 13.19 -5.42 9.48
CA THR A 98 13.13 -5.16 10.92
C THR A 98 11.86 -5.72 11.56
N ALA A 99 10.70 -5.63 10.87
CA ALA A 99 9.45 -6.23 11.32
C ALA A 99 9.58 -7.75 11.48
N ALA A 100 10.14 -8.43 10.49
CA ALA A 100 10.36 -9.88 10.55
C ALA A 100 11.26 -10.28 11.72
N ARG A 101 12.36 -9.55 11.94
CA ARG A 101 13.25 -9.79 13.09
C ARG A 101 12.54 -9.63 14.44
N LEU A 102 11.70 -8.62 14.57
CA LEU A 102 10.95 -8.38 15.80
C LEU A 102 9.83 -9.40 15.98
N ALA A 103 9.11 -9.76 14.91
CA ALA A 103 8.07 -10.78 14.92
C ALA A 103 8.62 -12.15 15.33
N ALA A 104 9.83 -12.53 14.92
CA ALA A 104 10.48 -13.76 15.38
C ALA A 104 10.57 -13.86 16.91
N ARG A 105 10.65 -12.74 17.62
CA ARG A 105 10.72 -12.71 19.10
C ARG A 105 9.36 -12.55 19.76
N ALA A 106 8.43 -11.83 19.13
CA ALA A 106 7.23 -11.31 19.76
C ALA A 106 5.94 -12.00 19.29
N ALA A 107 5.95 -12.65 18.12
CA ALA A 107 4.77 -13.33 17.60
C ALA A 107 4.33 -14.50 18.48
N SER A 108 3.03 -14.59 18.76
CA SER A 108 2.41 -15.77 19.34
C SER A 108 2.31 -16.89 18.31
N ASP A 109 2.14 -18.13 18.77
CA ASP A 109 1.97 -19.28 17.88
C ASP A 109 0.70 -19.14 17.04
N LEU A 110 -0.37 -18.55 17.57
CA LEU A 110 -1.59 -18.24 16.83
C LEU A 110 -1.35 -17.27 15.66
N GLU A 111 -0.51 -16.25 15.85
CA GLU A 111 -0.15 -15.32 14.77
C GLU A 111 0.74 -15.97 13.72
N LEU A 112 1.59 -16.92 14.09
CA LEU A 112 2.37 -17.72 13.14
C LEU A 112 1.48 -18.68 12.34
N ASP A 113 0.47 -19.27 12.97
CA ASP A 113 -0.52 -20.10 12.29
C ASP A 113 -1.37 -19.27 11.30
N GLU A 114 -1.78 -18.07 11.68
CA GLU A 114 -2.50 -17.14 10.78
C GLU A 114 -1.65 -16.76 9.56
N LEU A 115 -0.36 -16.44 9.76
CA LEU A 115 0.56 -16.17 8.66
C LEU A 115 0.72 -17.39 7.73
N ALA A 116 0.78 -18.60 8.30
CA ALA A 116 0.85 -19.83 7.50
C ALA A 116 -0.44 -20.07 6.69
N ALA A 117 -1.61 -19.81 7.28
CA ALA A 117 -2.90 -19.88 6.61
C ALA A 117 -2.96 -18.90 5.42
N LEU A 118 -2.59 -17.63 5.63
CA LEU A 118 -2.54 -16.60 4.59
C LEU A 118 -1.60 -17.01 3.43
N ASN A 119 -0.44 -17.60 3.73
CA ASN A 119 0.47 -18.05 2.68
C ASN A 119 -0.10 -19.26 1.89
N ASN A 120 -0.83 -20.16 2.54
CA ASN A 120 -1.51 -21.26 1.86
C ASN A 120 -2.66 -20.76 0.97
N GLU A 121 -3.43 -19.79 1.45
CA GLU A 121 -4.48 -19.14 0.65
C GLU A 121 -3.88 -18.40 -0.55
N LEU A 122 -2.75 -17.70 -0.36
CA LEU A 122 -2.01 -17.04 -1.45
C LEU A 122 -1.57 -18.06 -2.52
N ALA A 123 -1.10 -19.24 -2.12
CA ALA A 123 -0.71 -20.30 -3.04
C ALA A 123 -1.91 -20.85 -3.86
N ALA A 124 -3.12 -20.77 -3.32
CA ALA A 124 -4.37 -21.22 -3.94
C ALA A 124 -5.18 -20.07 -4.58
N ALA A 125 -4.64 -18.84 -4.62
CA ALA A 125 -5.37 -17.68 -5.10
C ALA A 125 -5.83 -17.84 -6.56
N PRO A 126 -7.13 -17.65 -6.86
CA PRO A 126 -7.69 -17.90 -8.18
C PRO A 126 -7.27 -16.86 -9.24
N ASP A 127 -6.87 -15.69 -8.81
CA ASP A 127 -6.49 -14.56 -9.68
C ASP A 127 -5.46 -13.64 -9.04
N ALA A 128 -4.85 -12.79 -9.84
CA ALA A 128 -3.79 -11.87 -9.41
C ALA A 128 -4.27 -10.82 -8.39
N ARG A 129 -5.55 -10.45 -8.39
CA ARG A 129 -6.13 -9.51 -7.45
C ARG A 129 -6.22 -10.13 -6.06
N THR A 130 -6.79 -11.32 -5.97
CA THR A 130 -6.85 -12.10 -4.72
C THR A 130 -5.45 -12.37 -4.18
N ALA A 131 -4.51 -12.77 -5.05
CA ALA A 131 -3.11 -12.96 -4.68
C ALA A 131 -2.50 -11.66 -4.09
N TYR A 132 -2.75 -10.51 -4.69
CA TYR A 132 -2.28 -9.23 -4.16
C TYR A 132 -2.86 -8.90 -2.78
N GLU A 133 -4.16 -9.10 -2.60
CA GLU A 133 -4.85 -8.82 -1.32
C GLU A 133 -4.32 -9.72 -0.21
N LEU A 134 -4.16 -11.02 -0.46
CA LEU A 134 -3.61 -12.00 0.49
C LEU A 134 -2.14 -11.71 0.83
N ASN A 135 -1.33 -11.41 -0.17
CA ASN A 135 0.06 -11.01 0.05
C ASN A 135 0.15 -9.75 0.92
N ARG A 136 -0.68 -8.74 0.62
CA ARG A 136 -0.74 -7.52 1.45
C ARG A 136 -1.14 -7.83 2.88
N GLN A 137 -2.12 -8.70 3.08
CA GLN A 137 -2.57 -9.12 4.40
C GLN A 137 -1.47 -9.87 5.15
N PHE A 138 -0.72 -10.78 4.50
CA PHE A 138 0.44 -11.44 5.08
C PHE A 138 1.46 -10.43 5.64
N HIS A 139 1.84 -9.43 4.84
CA HIS A 139 2.78 -8.39 5.29
C HIS A 139 2.23 -7.55 6.45
N MET A 140 0.92 -7.24 6.46
CA MET A 140 0.29 -6.51 7.56
C MET A 140 0.26 -7.33 8.85
N THR A 141 -0.13 -8.60 8.78
CA THR A 141 -0.15 -9.52 9.93
C THR A 141 1.25 -9.70 10.52
N LEU A 142 2.28 -9.85 9.66
CA LEU A 142 3.66 -9.90 10.11
C LEU A 142 4.10 -8.61 10.81
N LEU A 143 3.70 -7.46 10.29
CA LEU A 143 3.99 -6.16 10.88
C LEU A 143 3.34 -6.00 12.26
N ASP A 144 2.09 -6.44 12.42
CA ASP A 144 1.37 -6.42 13.70
C ASP A 144 2.01 -7.39 14.71
N ALA A 145 2.46 -8.56 14.24
CA ALA A 145 3.18 -9.54 15.04
C ALA A 145 4.55 -9.04 15.56
N ALA A 146 5.14 -8.02 14.93
CA ALA A 146 6.35 -7.36 15.41
C ALA A 146 6.15 -6.56 16.71
N LYS A 147 4.90 -6.27 17.12
CA LYS A 147 4.50 -5.57 18.35
C LYS A 147 5.20 -4.21 18.58
N ASN A 148 5.60 -3.54 17.49
CA ASN A 148 6.28 -2.24 17.54
C ASN A 148 5.44 -1.14 16.89
N ARG A 149 4.76 -0.33 17.72
CA ARG A 149 3.87 0.73 17.25
C ARG A 149 4.52 1.79 16.36
N TYR A 150 5.80 2.09 16.58
CA TYR A 150 6.52 3.08 15.76
C TYR A 150 6.87 2.52 14.39
N LEU A 151 7.28 1.26 14.34
CA LEU A 151 7.53 0.54 13.09
C LEU A 151 6.23 0.44 12.26
N ILE A 152 5.11 0.06 12.89
CA ILE A 152 3.80 -0.01 12.25
C ILE A 152 3.44 1.34 11.60
N ARG A 153 3.62 2.45 12.32
CA ARG A 153 3.33 3.80 11.77
C ARG A 153 4.22 4.13 10.57
N SER A 154 5.50 3.80 10.63
CA SER A 154 6.45 4.07 9.55
C SER A 154 6.14 3.25 8.29
N VAL A 155 5.83 1.96 8.44
CA VAL A 155 5.47 1.09 7.32
C VAL A 155 4.13 1.50 6.71
N ASN A 156 3.13 1.84 7.53
CA ASN A 156 1.82 2.27 7.03
C ASN A 156 1.89 3.53 6.15
N ALA A 157 2.82 4.46 6.44
CA ALA A 157 3.05 5.62 5.58
C ALA A 157 3.58 5.20 4.20
N LEU A 158 4.52 4.26 4.13
CA LEU A 158 5.04 3.74 2.86
C LEU A 158 4.00 2.90 2.10
N GLN A 159 3.20 2.11 2.82
CA GLN A 159 2.18 1.27 2.20
C GLN A 159 1.11 2.07 1.44
N LYS A 160 0.77 3.26 1.90
CA LYS A 160 -0.11 4.16 1.14
C LYS A 160 0.50 4.49 -0.23
N THR A 161 1.78 4.83 -0.26
CA THR A 161 2.49 5.14 -1.52
C THR A 161 2.51 3.94 -2.48
N LEU A 162 2.50 2.70 -1.98
CA LEU A 162 2.42 1.52 -2.84
C LEU A 162 1.12 1.43 -3.65
N LEU A 163 0.04 2.08 -3.21
CA LEU A 163 -1.23 2.09 -3.95
C LEU A 163 -1.11 2.79 -5.31
N ILE A 164 -0.18 3.74 -5.45
CA ILE A 164 0.05 4.51 -6.68
C ILE A 164 1.26 4.07 -7.49
N ILE A 165 1.94 2.97 -7.11
CA ILE A 165 3.12 2.49 -7.82
C ILE A 165 2.79 1.74 -9.12
N GLY A 166 1.53 1.39 -9.31
CA GLY A 166 1.04 0.61 -10.46
C GLY A 166 0.70 -0.84 -10.11
N PRO A 167 0.38 -1.68 -11.11
CA PRO A 167 -0.10 -3.04 -10.92
C PRO A 167 0.82 -3.88 -10.03
N SER A 168 0.26 -4.85 -9.32
CA SER A 168 1.02 -5.77 -8.48
C SER A 168 2.10 -6.52 -9.26
N THR A 169 3.27 -6.75 -8.63
CA THR A 169 4.30 -7.62 -9.20
C THR A 169 3.86 -9.10 -9.25
N LEU A 170 2.83 -9.46 -8.49
CA LEU A 170 2.26 -10.81 -8.45
C LEU A 170 1.35 -11.14 -9.65
N THR A 171 1.15 -10.20 -10.57
CA THR A 171 0.54 -10.49 -11.87
C THR A 171 1.39 -11.43 -12.74
N GLU A 172 2.70 -11.52 -12.48
CA GLU A 172 3.58 -12.50 -13.08
C GLU A 172 3.52 -13.82 -12.27
N ALA A 173 3.05 -14.91 -12.89
CA ALA A 173 2.83 -16.20 -12.23
C ALA A 173 4.10 -16.75 -11.54
N ASP A 174 5.26 -16.60 -12.19
CA ASP A 174 6.55 -17.02 -11.63
C ASP A 174 6.87 -16.23 -10.34
N ARG A 175 6.55 -14.92 -10.31
CA ARG A 175 6.78 -14.09 -9.12
C ARG A 175 5.82 -14.46 -7.99
N ALA A 176 4.56 -14.76 -8.29
CA ALA A 176 3.60 -15.21 -7.28
C ALA A 176 4.06 -16.51 -6.63
N SER A 177 4.44 -17.52 -7.44
CA SER A 177 4.96 -18.80 -6.94
C SER A 177 6.23 -18.63 -6.12
N GLN A 178 7.13 -17.73 -6.52
CA GLN A 178 8.35 -17.40 -5.78
C GLN A 178 8.01 -16.74 -4.44
N ALA A 179 7.06 -15.81 -4.39
CA ALA A 179 6.64 -15.14 -3.16
C ALA A 179 6.13 -16.14 -2.11
N VAL A 180 5.32 -17.11 -2.53
CA VAL A 180 4.82 -18.17 -1.64
C VAL A 180 5.97 -18.96 -1.01
N LYS A 181 7.01 -19.32 -1.77
CA LYS A 181 8.20 -20.02 -1.26
C LYS A 181 9.01 -19.14 -0.29
N GLU A 182 9.25 -17.90 -0.67
CA GLU A 182 9.96 -16.93 0.17
C GLU A 182 9.23 -16.70 1.52
N HIS A 183 7.90 -16.66 1.50
CA HIS A 183 7.08 -16.60 2.72
C HIS A 183 7.19 -17.89 3.55
N ALA A 184 7.21 -19.07 2.92
CA ALA A 184 7.39 -20.33 3.64
C ALA A 184 8.75 -20.38 4.35
N ASP A 185 9.85 -20.01 3.68
CA ASP A 185 11.18 -19.93 4.28
C ASP A 185 11.23 -18.93 5.45
N LEU A 186 10.52 -17.80 5.33
CA LEU A 186 10.38 -16.82 6.39
C LEU A 186 9.60 -17.39 7.59
N LEU A 187 8.49 -18.10 7.35
CA LEU A 187 7.69 -18.74 8.40
C LEU A 187 8.52 -19.76 9.19
N ASP A 188 9.38 -20.52 8.52
CA ASP A 188 10.29 -21.44 9.19
C ASP A 188 11.27 -20.69 10.12
N ALA A 189 11.87 -19.59 9.66
CA ALA A 189 12.74 -18.76 10.49
C ALA A 189 11.99 -18.14 11.69
N LEU A 190 10.72 -17.74 11.50
CA LEU A 190 9.87 -17.21 12.59
C LEU A 190 9.55 -18.27 13.63
N LYS A 191 9.22 -19.50 13.22
CA LYS A 191 8.96 -20.65 14.10
C LYS A 191 10.21 -21.06 14.89
N GLU A 192 11.37 -21.02 14.25
CA GLU A 192 12.68 -21.24 14.88
C GLU A 192 13.12 -20.08 15.79
N ARG A 193 12.35 -18.98 15.82
CA ARG A 193 12.67 -17.74 16.54
C ARG A 193 14.01 -17.12 16.11
N ASP A 194 14.49 -17.42 14.90
CA ASP A 194 15.70 -16.87 14.32
C ASP A 194 15.42 -15.49 13.66
N GLY A 195 15.49 -14.44 14.46
CA GLY A 195 15.24 -13.08 13.99
C GLY A 195 16.25 -12.58 12.94
N THR A 196 17.49 -13.06 12.99
CA THR A 196 18.52 -12.66 12.01
C THR A 196 18.22 -13.26 10.64
N ARG A 197 17.89 -14.54 10.61
CA ARG A 197 17.47 -15.23 9.39
C ARG A 197 16.16 -14.65 8.84
N ALA A 198 15.17 -14.39 9.70
CA ALA A 198 13.90 -13.79 9.30
C ALA A 198 14.09 -12.40 8.67
N GLU A 199 14.93 -11.53 9.23
CA GLU A 199 15.28 -10.22 8.65
C GLU A 199 15.90 -10.38 7.26
N ALA A 200 16.88 -11.25 7.11
CA ALA A 200 17.59 -11.48 5.84
C ALA A 200 16.63 -11.98 4.75
N LEU A 201 15.74 -12.93 5.09
CA LEU A 201 14.74 -13.49 4.16
C LEU A 201 13.73 -12.45 3.72
N MET A 202 13.20 -11.63 4.64
CA MET A 202 12.26 -10.57 4.28
C MET A 202 12.92 -9.51 3.40
N ARG A 203 14.17 -9.10 3.70
CA ARG A 203 14.91 -8.16 2.83
C ARG A 203 15.05 -8.71 1.41
N ALA A 204 15.49 -9.97 1.27
CA ALA A 204 15.63 -10.63 -0.02
C ALA A 204 14.30 -10.71 -0.79
N HIS A 205 13.18 -10.96 -0.09
CA HIS A 205 11.82 -10.97 -0.64
C HIS A 205 11.44 -9.59 -1.23
N ILE A 206 11.67 -8.51 -0.47
CA ILE A 206 11.37 -7.14 -0.93
C ILE A 206 12.26 -6.75 -2.11
N GLU A 207 13.55 -7.12 -2.09
CA GLU A 207 14.48 -6.88 -3.19
C GLU A 207 14.08 -7.66 -4.46
N ALA A 208 13.56 -8.88 -4.32
CA ALA A 208 13.02 -9.63 -5.46
C ALA A 208 11.83 -8.92 -6.10
N ALA A 209 10.88 -8.43 -5.28
CA ALA A 209 9.75 -7.62 -5.75
C ALA A 209 10.22 -6.31 -6.40
N HIS A 210 11.25 -5.66 -5.86
CA HIS A 210 11.87 -4.46 -6.42
C HIS A 210 12.41 -4.70 -7.83
N ARG A 211 13.18 -5.78 -8.03
CA ARG A 211 13.71 -6.12 -9.36
C ARG A 211 12.61 -6.26 -10.42
N VAL A 212 11.52 -6.93 -10.08
CA VAL A 212 10.36 -7.08 -10.98
C VAL A 212 9.72 -5.71 -11.26
N ARG A 213 9.56 -4.88 -10.24
CA ARG A 213 9.00 -3.53 -10.37
C ARG A 213 9.83 -2.66 -11.32
N LEU A 214 11.15 -2.62 -11.13
CA LEU A 214 12.04 -1.84 -12.00
C LEU A 214 12.01 -2.32 -13.45
N LYS A 215 11.92 -3.63 -13.68
CA LYS A 215 11.76 -4.19 -15.02
C LYS A 215 10.46 -3.69 -15.69
N ALA A 216 9.35 -3.70 -14.95
CA ALA A 216 8.06 -3.22 -15.43
C ALA A 216 8.07 -1.71 -15.74
N LEU A 217 8.74 -0.88 -14.94
CA LEU A 217 8.89 0.55 -15.20
C LEU A 217 9.68 0.82 -16.46
N ARG A 218 10.85 0.18 -16.63
CA ARG A 218 11.67 0.32 -17.85
C ARG A 218 10.93 -0.07 -19.13
N SER A 219 10.05 -1.07 -19.05
CA SER A 219 9.26 -1.52 -20.20
C SER A 219 8.19 -0.48 -20.61
N ARG A 220 7.72 0.35 -19.68
CA ARG A 220 6.75 1.42 -19.92
C ARG A 220 7.40 2.69 -20.49
N GLU A 221 8.64 2.97 -20.10
CA GLU A 221 9.39 4.15 -20.57
C GLU A 221 10.01 3.97 -21.97
N ARG A 222 10.11 2.74 -22.47
CA ARG A 222 10.51 2.50 -23.85
C ARG A 222 9.33 2.85 -24.76
N PRO A 223 9.45 3.91 -25.62
CA PRO A 223 8.48 4.11 -26.69
C PRO A 223 8.46 2.82 -27.52
N ILE A 224 7.27 2.37 -27.92
CA ILE A 224 7.13 1.42 -29.00
C ILE A 224 7.60 2.19 -30.22
N ASP A 225 8.89 2.06 -30.56
CA ASP A 225 9.37 2.51 -31.87
C ASP A 225 8.55 1.74 -32.92
N ALA A 226 7.65 2.47 -33.53
CA ALA A 226 6.80 1.99 -34.58
C ALA A 226 7.70 1.43 -35.72
N ALA A 227 7.54 0.13 -35.95
CA ALA A 227 7.95 -0.46 -37.22
C ALA A 227 6.98 -0.05 -38.32
#